data_494321094a671be6a1802ba3aa543275
#
_entry.id   494321094a671be6a1802ba3aa543275
#
_cell.length_a   1.000
_cell.length_b   1.000
_cell.length_c   1.000
_cell.angle_alpha   90.00
_cell.angle_beta   90.00
_cell.angle_gamma   90.00
#
_symmetry.space_group_name_H-M   'P 1'
#
loop_
_entity.id
_entity.type
_entity.pdbx_description
1 polymer ?
#
loop_
_entity_poly.entity_id
_entity_poly.type
_entity_poly.pdbx_seq_one_letter_code
_entity_poly.pdbx_strand_id
1 'polypeptide(L)'
;MLQIKITILFFALFSITNTMAQKCEKPINKQKMTTKTANTKQYLNVLGEKLQPCCHEPMTGFTRNGSCETIDNDYRNHVICATVTQEFLDFSKSKGNDLMSSSPYFPGLKAGDKWCLCAIRWREALEAGVAPPVNIAPTHSKALQFVSIEDLVKHAAR
;
A
#
# COMPACT_ATOMS: atom_id res chain seq x y z
N MET A 1 28.73 -34.94 -46.34
CA MET A 1 29.00 -34.17 -45.10
C MET A 1 28.03 -33.01 -45.04
N LEU A 2 26.94 -33.13 -44.25
CA LEU A 2 25.89 -32.15 -44.17
C LEU A 2 26.07 -31.34 -42.86
N GLN A 3 26.45 -30.10 -42.95
CA GLN A 3 26.62 -29.20 -41.79
C GLN A 3 25.25 -28.68 -41.39
N ILE A 4 24.72 -29.13 -40.25
CA ILE A 4 23.51 -28.61 -39.64
C ILE A 4 23.90 -27.37 -38.84
N LYS A 5 23.51 -26.18 -39.32
CA LYS A 5 23.58 -24.93 -38.55
C LYS A 5 22.47 -24.89 -37.54
N ILE A 6 22.79 -25.10 -36.27
CA ILE A 6 21.84 -24.86 -35.15
C ILE A 6 21.81 -23.37 -34.85
N THR A 7 20.75 -22.73 -35.29
CA THR A 7 20.44 -21.33 -34.90
C THR A 7 19.79 -21.36 -33.52
N ILE A 8 20.55 -21.01 -32.49
CA ILE A 8 20.03 -20.83 -31.13
C ILE A 8 19.28 -19.50 -31.09
N LEU A 9 17.96 -19.58 -31.10
CA LEU A 9 17.07 -18.44 -30.90
C LEU A 9 17.02 -18.12 -29.40
N PHE A 10 17.79 -17.13 -28.95
CA PHE A 10 17.68 -16.58 -27.60
C PHE A 10 16.35 -15.79 -27.51
N PHE A 11 15.30 -16.42 -27.00
CA PHE A 11 14.14 -15.71 -26.50
C PHE A 11 14.56 -14.99 -25.22
N ALA A 12 14.76 -13.68 -25.32
CA ALA A 12 14.87 -12.81 -24.17
C ALA A 12 13.48 -12.74 -23.48
N LEU A 13 13.28 -13.57 -22.46
CA LEU A 13 12.21 -13.41 -21.48
C LEU A 13 12.53 -12.15 -20.67
N PHE A 14 12.16 -10.99 -21.21
CA PHE A 14 12.16 -9.76 -20.45
C PHE A 14 10.96 -9.79 -19.51
N SER A 15 11.25 -10.02 -18.24
CA SER A 15 10.30 -10.09 -17.15
C SER A 15 9.47 -8.82 -17.03
N ILE A 16 8.16 -8.94 -17.25
CA ILE A 16 7.14 -7.89 -17.02
C ILE A 16 6.79 -7.88 -15.52
N THR A 17 7.75 -7.60 -14.65
CA THR A 17 7.49 -7.59 -13.19
C THR A 17 7.72 -6.24 -12.51
N ASN A 18 7.91 -5.14 -13.27
CA ASN A 18 8.34 -3.87 -12.67
C ASN A 18 7.34 -2.71 -12.75
N THR A 19 6.09 -2.93 -13.18
CA THR A 19 5.15 -1.83 -13.46
C THR A 19 4.36 -1.36 -12.24
N MET A 20 4.20 -2.19 -11.21
CA MET A 20 3.40 -1.84 -10.01
C MET A 20 4.22 -1.12 -8.93
N ALA A 21 5.52 -1.39 -8.82
CA ALA A 21 6.38 -0.73 -7.82
C ALA A 21 6.61 0.76 -8.13
N GLN A 22 6.70 1.13 -9.41
CA GLN A 22 6.95 2.50 -9.87
C GLN A 22 5.79 3.48 -9.61
N LYS A 23 4.53 2.99 -9.53
CA LYS A 23 3.35 3.84 -9.29
C LYS A 23 3.29 4.46 -7.90
N CYS A 24 3.94 3.85 -6.91
CA CYS A 24 3.88 4.32 -5.54
C CYS A 24 5.08 5.20 -5.14
N GLU A 25 6.07 5.34 -6.01
CA GLU A 25 7.19 6.25 -5.77
C GLU A 25 6.84 7.70 -6.14
N LYS A 26 7.25 8.66 -5.30
CA LYS A 26 7.16 10.07 -5.65
C LYS A 26 8.03 10.33 -6.88
N PRO A 27 7.56 11.07 -7.91
CA PRO A 27 8.44 11.54 -8.98
C PRO A 27 9.58 12.36 -8.36
N ILE A 28 10.81 11.94 -8.62
CA ILE A 28 12.02 12.62 -8.10
C ILE A 28 12.14 13.96 -8.82
N ASN A 29 11.62 15.01 -8.22
CA ASN A 29 11.90 16.37 -8.68
C ASN A 29 13.31 16.76 -8.22
N LYS A 30 14.26 16.78 -9.17
CA LYS A 30 15.66 17.23 -8.94
C LYS A 30 15.72 18.74 -8.73
N GLN A 31 14.98 19.29 -7.79
CA GLN A 31 15.15 20.67 -7.34
C GLN A 31 15.92 20.70 -6.04
N LYS A 32 17.04 21.41 -6.10
CA LYS A 32 18.03 21.79 -5.10
C LYS A 32 17.44 21.89 -3.68
N MET A 33 17.89 20.98 -2.82
CA MET A 33 17.53 20.91 -1.40
C MET A 33 18.20 22.09 -0.66
N THR A 34 17.46 23.17 -0.44
CA THR A 34 17.79 24.13 0.61
C THR A 34 17.17 23.61 1.90
N THR A 35 18.05 23.29 2.85
CA THR A 35 17.71 22.84 4.21
C THR A 35 16.97 23.95 4.97
N LYS A 36 15.64 23.91 5.00
CA LYS A 36 14.86 24.50 6.09
C LYS A 36 14.46 23.36 7.01
N THR A 37 15.03 23.34 8.20
CA THR A 37 14.65 22.45 9.30
C THR A 37 13.24 22.83 9.76
N ALA A 38 12.22 22.34 9.05
CA ALA A 38 10.88 22.33 9.57
C ALA A 38 10.83 21.18 10.59
N ASN A 39 10.33 21.44 11.79
CA ASN A 39 10.07 20.45 12.83
C ASN A 39 8.94 19.53 12.35
N THR A 40 9.26 18.63 11.43
CA THR A 40 8.31 17.72 10.79
C THR A 40 8.06 16.60 11.79
N LYS A 41 6.83 16.50 12.32
CA LYS A 41 6.39 15.40 13.17
C LYS A 41 6.80 14.08 12.50
N GLN A 42 7.71 13.33 13.11
CA GLN A 42 8.19 12.07 12.59
C GLN A 42 7.24 10.96 13.07
N TYR A 43 6.57 10.31 12.13
CA TYR A 43 5.75 9.14 12.40
C TYR A 43 6.60 7.86 12.31
N LEU A 44 6.28 6.88 13.15
CA LEU A 44 6.93 5.57 13.15
C LEU A 44 6.00 4.51 12.53
N ASN A 45 6.59 3.51 11.89
CA ASN A 45 5.90 2.32 11.43
C ASN A 45 5.75 1.28 12.56
N VAL A 46 5.11 0.15 12.26
CA VAL A 46 4.87 -0.94 13.23
C VAL A 46 6.14 -1.64 13.72
N LEU A 47 7.29 -1.42 13.08
CA LEU A 47 8.60 -1.93 13.50
C LEU A 47 9.39 -0.90 14.33
N GLY A 48 8.83 0.29 14.58
CA GLY A 48 9.50 1.38 15.28
C GLY A 48 10.47 2.20 14.42
N GLU A 49 10.49 1.98 13.11
CA GLU A 49 11.28 2.73 12.14
C GLU A 49 10.50 3.92 11.58
N LYS A 50 11.19 4.81 10.84
CA LYS A 50 10.53 5.91 10.14
C LYS A 50 9.46 5.41 9.17
N LEU A 51 8.25 5.94 9.31
CA LEU A 51 7.12 5.61 8.42
C LEU A 51 7.47 5.94 6.96
N GLN A 52 7.29 4.95 6.08
CA GLN A 52 7.51 5.09 4.64
C GLN A 52 6.20 5.52 3.93
N PRO A 53 6.27 6.11 2.73
CA PRO A 53 5.08 6.35 1.91
C PRO A 53 4.40 5.03 1.52
N CYS A 54 3.05 5.03 1.49
CA CYS A 54 2.26 3.88 1.04
C CYS A 54 2.07 3.90 -0.48
N CYS A 55 1.40 4.92 -1.03
CA CYS A 55 1.24 5.07 -2.47
C CYS A 55 0.81 6.49 -2.87
N HIS A 56 1.30 6.95 -4.02
CA HIS A 56 0.93 8.23 -4.61
C HIS A 56 -0.03 8.10 -5.80
N GLU A 57 -0.23 6.88 -6.32
CA GLU A 57 -1.17 6.61 -7.41
C GLU A 57 -1.83 5.23 -7.27
N PRO A 58 -3.08 5.18 -6.76
CA PRO A 58 -3.92 6.30 -6.32
C PRO A 58 -3.35 6.99 -5.07
N MET A 59 -3.54 8.33 -4.99
CA MET A 59 -3.05 9.11 -3.84
C MET A 59 -3.79 8.69 -2.57
N THR A 60 -3.11 7.98 -1.70
CA THR A 60 -3.67 7.42 -0.46
C THR A 60 -3.41 8.28 0.78
N GLY A 61 -3.87 7.78 1.92
CA GLY A 61 -3.79 8.44 3.23
C GLY A 61 -5.00 9.29 3.53
N PHE A 62 -5.27 9.50 4.82
CA PHE A 62 -6.37 10.36 5.27
C PHE A 62 -6.20 11.79 4.76
N THR A 63 -4.96 12.30 4.79
CA THR A 63 -4.58 13.64 4.30
C THR A 63 -4.28 13.70 2.80
N ARG A 64 -4.40 12.58 2.08
CA ARG A 64 -4.09 12.48 0.65
C ARG A 64 -2.66 12.93 0.30
N ASN A 65 -1.69 12.55 1.11
CA ASN A 65 -0.27 12.85 0.89
C ASN A 65 0.57 11.61 0.53
N GLY A 66 -0.08 10.47 0.33
CA GLY A 66 0.56 9.19 -0.01
C GLY A 66 1.06 8.39 1.19
N SER A 67 0.85 8.87 2.43
CA SER A 67 1.30 8.24 3.66
C SER A 67 0.12 7.81 4.55
N CYS A 68 0.27 6.70 5.26
CA CYS A 68 -0.69 6.24 6.27
C CYS A 68 -0.46 6.92 7.63
N GLU A 69 -0.06 8.19 7.61
CA GLU A 69 0.00 9.01 8.82
C GLU A 69 -1.39 9.30 9.35
N THR A 70 -1.50 9.57 10.65
CA THR A 70 -2.77 9.88 11.29
C THR A 70 -2.71 11.25 11.97
N ILE A 71 -3.85 11.92 11.97
CA ILE A 71 -4.09 13.19 12.66
C ILE A 71 -5.28 13.04 13.61
N ASP A 72 -5.51 14.03 14.48
CA ASP A 72 -6.54 13.95 15.52
C ASP A 72 -7.97 13.76 14.98
N ASN A 73 -8.24 14.23 13.76
CA ASN A 73 -9.54 14.08 13.10
C ASN A 73 -9.71 12.74 12.36
N ASP A 74 -8.66 11.89 12.27
CA ASP A 74 -8.78 10.56 11.70
C ASP A 74 -9.31 9.54 12.74
N TYR A 75 -10.56 9.69 13.10
CA TYR A 75 -11.24 8.82 14.08
C TYR A 75 -11.30 7.35 13.67
N ARG A 76 -11.14 7.04 12.39
CA ARG A 76 -11.17 5.67 11.86
C ARG A 76 -9.79 5.04 11.74
N ASN A 77 -8.74 5.82 11.97
CA ASN A 77 -7.35 5.38 11.96
C ASN A 77 -6.97 4.66 10.64
N HIS A 78 -6.85 5.43 9.56
CA HIS A 78 -6.43 4.93 8.24
C HIS A 78 -4.91 4.68 8.21
N VAL A 79 -4.45 3.72 8.98
CA VAL A 79 -3.05 3.52 9.36
C VAL A 79 -2.41 2.24 8.83
N ILE A 80 -3.17 1.35 8.17
CA ILE A 80 -2.64 0.10 7.59
C ILE A 80 -2.49 0.26 6.08
N CYS A 81 -1.26 0.28 5.59
CA CYS A 81 -0.99 0.23 4.15
C CYS A 81 -1.15 -1.19 3.64
N ALA A 82 -2.20 -1.46 2.88
CA ALA A 82 -2.45 -2.77 2.31
C ALA A 82 -2.55 -2.72 0.79
N THR A 83 -2.18 -3.83 0.13
CA THR A 83 -2.44 -4.06 -1.28
C THR A 83 -3.79 -4.75 -1.40
N VAL A 84 -4.83 -4.00 -1.82
CA VAL A 84 -6.19 -4.52 -1.81
C VAL A 84 -6.36 -5.66 -2.83
N THR A 85 -7.13 -6.68 -2.44
CA THR A 85 -7.51 -7.80 -3.30
C THR A 85 -8.97 -7.67 -3.72
N GLN A 86 -9.38 -8.34 -4.79
CA GLN A 86 -10.80 -8.33 -5.19
C GLN A 86 -11.69 -8.90 -4.09
N GLU A 87 -11.25 -9.98 -3.45
CA GLU A 87 -11.97 -10.63 -2.35
C GLU A 87 -12.20 -9.67 -1.16
N PHE A 88 -11.16 -8.91 -0.77
CA PHE A 88 -11.30 -7.86 0.25
C PHE A 88 -12.26 -6.75 -0.18
N LEU A 89 -12.20 -6.30 -1.44
CA LEU A 89 -13.06 -5.23 -1.95
C LEU A 89 -14.53 -5.65 -1.93
N ASP A 90 -14.83 -6.86 -2.34
CA ASP A 90 -16.19 -7.43 -2.34
C ASP A 90 -16.70 -7.60 -0.90
N PHE A 91 -15.87 -8.11 0.00
CA PHE A 91 -16.18 -8.20 1.43
C PHE A 91 -16.45 -6.81 2.03
N SER A 92 -15.57 -5.84 1.80
CA SER A 92 -15.72 -4.47 2.30
C SER A 92 -17.04 -3.85 1.84
N LYS A 93 -17.39 -4.03 0.55
CA LYS A 93 -18.66 -3.59 0.00
C LYS A 93 -19.85 -4.27 0.67
N SER A 94 -19.80 -5.58 0.93
CA SER A 94 -20.86 -6.32 1.62
C SER A 94 -21.08 -5.82 3.07
N LYS A 95 -20.05 -5.23 3.68
CA LYS A 95 -20.10 -4.59 5.01
C LYS A 95 -20.44 -3.09 4.94
N GLY A 96 -20.96 -2.61 3.81
CA GLY A 96 -21.39 -1.23 3.62
C GLY A 96 -20.25 -0.23 3.40
N ASN A 97 -19.04 -0.70 3.10
CA ASN A 97 -17.88 0.15 2.78
C ASN A 97 -17.43 -0.12 1.33
N ASP A 98 -18.13 0.49 0.37
CA ASP A 98 -17.80 0.37 -1.05
C ASP A 98 -16.54 1.17 -1.37
N LEU A 99 -15.44 0.44 -1.60
CA LEU A 99 -14.15 1.01 -1.99
C LEU A 99 -13.91 0.95 -3.51
N MET A 100 -14.83 0.40 -4.29
CA MET A 100 -14.67 0.28 -5.75
C MET A 100 -15.32 1.43 -6.50
N SER A 101 -16.43 1.96 -6.00
CA SER A 101 -17.12 3.08 -6.64
C SER A 101 -16.37 4.40 -6.45
N SER A 102 -16.13 5.12 -7.54
CA SER A 102 -15.48 6.43 -7.51
C SER A 102 -16.46 7.54 -7.09
N SER A 103 -15.91 8.60 -6.51
CA SER A 103 -16.63 9.84 -6.18
C SER A 103 -15.71 11.05 -6.38
N PRO A 104 -16.19 12.30 -6.29
CA PRO A 104 -15.33 13.48 -6.44
C PRO A 104 -14.12 13.53 -5.49
N TYR A 105 -14.19 12.82 -4.36
CA TYR A 105 -13.15 12.82 -3.32
C TYR A 105 -12.45 11.49 -3.15
N PHE A 106 -12.84 10.48 -3.95
CA PHE A 106 -12.32 9.14 -3.84
C PHE A 106 -12.23 8.48 -5.23
N PRO A 107 -11.05 7.97 -5.64
CA PRO A 107 -10.82 7.51 -7.02
C PRO A 107 -11.53 6.20 -7.38
N GLY A 108 -12.02 5.44 -6.38
CA GLY A 108 -12.35 4.03 -6.54
C GLY A 108 -11.07 3.18 -6.60
N LEU A 109 -11.11 2.00 -5.98
CA LEU A 109 -9.98 1.08 -5.94
C LEU A 109 -10.27 -0.16 -6.78
N LYS A 110 -9.21 -0.76 -7.29
CA LYS A 110 -9.19 -2.06 -7.95
C LYS A 110 -8.17 -2.98 -7.29
N ALA A 111 -8.29 -4.26 -7.49
CA ALA A 111 -7.32 -5.23 -7.00
C ALA A 111 -5.90 -4.85 -7.46
N GLY A 112 -4.93 -4.91 -6.53
CA GLY A 112 -3.55 -4.50 -6.70
C GLY A 112 -3.24 -3.06 -6.30
N ASP A 113 -4.23 -2.19 -6.09
CA ASP A 113 -3.98 -0.85 -5.58
C ASP A 113 -3.51 -0.91 -4.12
N LYS A 114 -2.60 0.00 -3.74
CA LYS A 114 -2.20 0.18 -2.35
C LYS A 114 -3.01 1.30 -1.72
N TRP A 115 -3.53 1.03 -0.52
CA TRP A 115 -4.38 1.98 0.18
C TRP A 115 -4.16 1.97 1.68
N CYS A 116 -4.27 3.13 2.32
CA CYS A 116 -4.29 3.24 3.77
C CYS A 116 -5.68 2.85 4.29
N LEU A 117 -5.80 1.62 4.76
CA LEU A 117 -7.04 1.09 5.29
C LEU A 117 -7.28 1.52 6.73
N CYS A 118 -8.55 1.69 7.08
CA CYS A 118 -8.99 1.78 8.45
C CYS A 118 -8.60 0.50 9.21
N ALA A 119 -7.92 0.63 10.35
CA ALA A 119 -7.40 -0.51 11.11
C ALA A 119 -8.50 -1.50 11.53
N ILE A 120 -9.67 -1.00 11.93
CA ILE A 120 -10.82 -1.85 12.32
C ILE A 120 -11.34 -2.63 11.11
N ARG A 121 -11.40 -2.00 9.91
CA ARG A 121 -11.87 -2.67 8.69
C ARG A 121 -10.92 -3.76 8.22
N TRP A 122 -9.61 -3.55 8.38
CA TRP A 122 -8.64 -4.59 8.10
C TRP A 122 -8.78 -5.77 9.09
N ARG A 123 -9.01 -5.49 10.38
CA ARG A 123 -9.25 -6.52 11.40
C ARG A 123 -10.54 -7.31 11.11
N GLU A 124 -11.64 -6.66 10.73
CA GLU A 124 -12.87 -7.36 10.32
C GLU A 124 -12.60 -8.34 9.16
N ALA A 125 -11.78 -7.92 8.19
CA ALA A 125 -11.39 -8.79 7.08
C ALA A 125 -10.48 -9.94 7.53
N LEU A 126 -9.59 -9.70 8.51
CA LEU A 126 -8.77 -10.75 9.11
C LEU A 126 -9.65 -11.83 9.79
N GLU A 127 -10.61 -11.42 10.60
CA GLU A 127 -11.55 -12.32 11.28
C GLU A 127 -12.40 -13.11 10.28
N ALA A 128 -12.67 -12.54 9.11
CA ALA A 128 -13.38 -13.20 8.02
C ALA A 128 -12.47 -14.04 7.09
N GLY A 129 -11.15 -14.04 7.29
CA GLY A 129 -10.18 -14.78 6.47
C GLY A 129 -9.88 -14.17 5.11
N VAL A 130 -10.23 -12.89 4.88
CA VAL A 130 -10.09 -12.17 3.60
C VAL A 130 -9.24 -10.89 3.72
N ALA A 131 -8.41 -10.80 4.78
CA ALA A 131 -7.54 -9.65 4.97
C ALA A 131 -6.54 -9.49 3.81
N PRO A 132 -6.44 -8.30 3.21
CA PRO A 132 -5.49 -8.06 2.13
C PRO A 132 -4.06 -7.97 2.67
N PRO A 133 -3.05 -8.31 1.83
CA PRO A 133 -1.64 -8.23 2.20
C PRO A 133 -1.22 -6.84 2.67
N VAL A 134 -0.41 -6.81 3.74
CA VAL A 134 0.05 -5.58 4.41
C VAL A 134 1.45 -5.20 3.95
N ASN A 135 1.64 -3.94 3.61
CA ASN A 135 2.96 -3.35 3.40
C ASN A 135 3.45 -2.80 4.76
N ILE A 136 4.40 -3.48 5.37
CA ILE A 136 4.80 -3.26 6.77
C ILE A 136 5.47 -1.89 6.98
N ALA A 137 6.48 -1.54 6.17
CA ALA A 137 7.22 -0.29 6.32
C ALA A 137 6.35 0.99 6.21
N PRO A 138 5.30 1.06 5.36
CA PRO A 138 4.36 2.18 5.33
C PRO A 138 3.14 2.01 6.25
N THR A 139 3.08 0.98 7.11
CA THR A 139 2.01 0.81 8.10
C THR A 139 2.39 1.49 9.41
N HIS A 140 1.58 2.45 9.84
CA HIS A 140 1.83 3.29 11.00
C HIS A 140 1.76 2.51 12.33
N SER A 141 2.62 2.81 13.30
CA SER A 141 2.68 2.15 14.61
C SER A 141 1.34 2.16 15.39
N LYS A 142 0.48 3.14 15.15
CA LYS A 142 -0.86 3.20 15.76
C LYS A 142 -1.75 2.01 15.37
N ALA A 143 -1.44 1.29 14.29
CA ALA A 143 -2.14 0.06 13.92
C ALA A 143 -2.08 -1.00 15.03
N LEU A 144 -1.01 -1.01 15.82
CA LEU A 144 -0.82 -1.95 16.96
C LEU A 144 -1.82 -1.77 18.10
N GLN A 145 -2.57 -0.67 18.10
CA GLN A 145 -3.69 -0.50 19.05
C GLN A 145 -4.93 -1.34 18.66
N PHE A 146 -4.98 -1.84 17.43
CA PHE A 146 -6.15 -2.53 16.88
C PHE A 146 -5.85 -3.95 16.41
N VAL A 147 -4.60 -4.23 16.03
CA VAL A 147 -4.17 -5.50 15.44
C VAL A 147 -2.80 -5.87 16.01
N SER A 148 -2.56 -7.17 16.25
CA SER A 148 -1.25 -7.65 16.71
C SER A 148 -0.17 -7.51 15.65
N ILE A 149 1.09 -7.37 16.08
CA ILE A 149 2.21 -7.35 15.13
C ILE A 149 2.36 -8.69 14.41
N GLU A 150 2.05 -9.80 15.09
CA GLU A 150 2.09 -11.16 14.54
C GLU A 150 1.12 -11.31 13.37
N ASP A 151 -0.10 -10.79 13.49
CA ASP A 151 -1.10 -10.83 12.41
C ASP A 151 -0.67 -9.98 11.23
N LEU A 152 -0.12 -8.78 11.47
CA LEU A 152 0.39 -7.91 10.40
C LEU A 152 1.55 -8.57 9.65
N VAL A 153 2.51 -9.17 10.37
CA VAL A 153 3.67 -9.84 9.76
C VAL A 153 3.26 -11.11 9.02
N LYS A 154 2.33 -11.89 9.56
CA LYS A 154 1.77 -13.08 8.89
C LYS A 154 1.13 -12.73 7.54
N HIS A 155 0.54 -11.55 7.44
CA HIS A 155 -0.09 -11.04 6.21
C HIS A 155 0.82 -10.05 5.44
N ALA A 156 2.12 -10.00 5.74
CA ALA A 156 3.02 -9.12 5.02
C ALA A 156 3.03 -9.43 3.51
N ALA A 157 2.97 -8.39 2.69
CA ALA A 157 3.13 -8.50 1.24
C ALA A 157 4.54 -9.05 0.92
N ARG A 158 4.60 -10.02 0.03
CA ARG A 158 5.84 -10.66 -0.44
C ARG A 158 6.41 -9.93 -1.63
#